data_c6344bc9ccbff717a1d5dd7ab7563b6e
#
_entry.id   c6344bc9ccbff717a1d5dd7ab7563b6e
#
_cell.length_a   1.000
_cell.length_b   1.000
_cell.length_c   1.000
_cell.angle_alpha   90.00
_cell.angle_beta   90.00
_cell.angle_gamma   90.00
#
_symmetry.space_group_name_H-M   'P 1'
#
loop_
_entity.id
_entity.type
_entity.pdbx_description
1 polymer ?
#
loop_
_entity_poly.entity_id
_entity_poly.type
_entity_poly.pdbx_seq_one_letter_code
_entity_poly.pdbx_strand_id
1 'polypeptide(L)'
;MLPLIVDFANLFLAALLVGAMFCVWLVFNPAHLDASHSIILQQQGIRTLHPTMPLLGALTILMTVASAVLARENKMRMSLLIGTAILFIISGLITRFANMPINAIVRGWNSATPPDNWTALRDAWWRWHCLRLGSGLAGLVLLLIASLARRPSSIQSAAIAVCRPLFDALMRTICLLL
;
A
#
# COMPACT_ATOMS: atom_id res chain seq x y z
N MET A 1 4.92 -27.76 -5.79
CA MET A 1 4.36 -27.29 -4.49
C MET A 1 4.98 -25.98 -4.03
N LEU A 2 6.30 -25.81 -4.00
CA LEU A 2 6.97 -24.58 -3.54
C LEU A 2 6.43 -23.28 -4.19
N PRO A 3 6.28 -23.16 -5.54
CA PRO A 3 5.77 -21.93 -6.14
C PRO A 3 4.34 -21.58 -5.71
N LEU A 4 3.52 -22.59 -5.38
CA LEU A 4 2.15 -22.34 -4.91
C LEU A 4 2.14 -21.77 -3.49
N ILE A 5 3.00 -22.30 -2.62
CA ILE A 5 3.14 -21.82 -1.22
C ILE A 5 3.66 -20.38 -1.21
N VAL A 6 4.68 -20.08 -2.02
CA VAL A 6 5.26 -18.73 -2.12
C VAL A 6 4.23 -17.72 -2.63
N ASP A 7 3.44 -18.09 -3.66
CA ASP A 7 2.40 -17.20 -4.20
C ASP A 7 1.26 -16.98 -3.20
N PHE A 8 0.84 -18.00 -2.48
CA PHE A 8 -0.17 -17.87 -1.43
C PHE A 8 0.32 -16.95 -0.32
N ALA A 9 1.54 -17.16 0.17
CA ALA A 9 2.14 -16.31 1.20
C ALA A 9 2.28 -14.86 0.72
N ASN A 10 2.72 -14.65 -0.53
CA ASN A 10 2.82 -13.33 -1.13
C ASN A 10 1.45 -12.61 -1.19
N LEU A 11 0.43 -13.29 -1.70
CA LEU A 11 -0.91 -12.72 -1.79
C LEU A 11 -1.49 -12.40 -0.42
N PHE A 12 -1.29 -13.30 0.56
CA PHE A 12 -1.74 -13.11 1.94
C PHE A 12 -1.07 -11.89 2.59
N LEU A 13 0.26 -11.78 2.50
CA LEU A 13 1.00 -10.65 3.05
C LEU A 13 0.64 -9.33 2.36
N ALA A 14 0.48 -9.33 1.03
CA ALA A 14 0.06 -8.15 0.28
C ALA A 14 -1.34 -7.69 0.66
N ALA A 15 -2.28 -8.62 0.84
CA ALA A 15 -3.64 -8.31 1.27
C ALA A 15 -3.66 -7.70 2.69
N LEU A 16 -2.87 -8.25 3.63
CA LEU A 16 -2.72 -7.70 4.98
C LEU A 16 -2.10 -6.29 4.95
N LEU A 17 -1.04 -6.09 4.19
CA LEU A 17 -0.36 -4.79 4.07
C LEU A 17 -1.30 -3.73 3.51
N VAL A 18 -1.95 -4.00 2.39
CA VAL A 18 -2.85 -3.05 1.71
C VAL A 18 -4.12 -2.85 2.54
N GLY A 19 -4.67 -3.91 3.15
CA GLY A 19 -5.81 -3.83 4.05
C GLY A 19 -5.53 -2.95 5.27
N ALA A 20 -4.35 -3.07 5.89
CA ALA A 20 -3.95 -2.19 6.98
C ALA A 20 -3.81 -0.73 6.54
N MET A 21 -3.24 -0.45 5.36
CA MET A 21 -3.19 0.91 4.81
C MET A 21 -4.60 1.45 4.52
N PHE A 22 -5.50 0.62 4.02
CA PHE A 22 -6.89 0.99 3.78
C PHE A 22 -7.64 1.30 5.08
N CYS A 23 -7.45 0.51 6.15
CA CYS A 23 -7.99 0.81 7.48
C CYS A 23 -7.51 2.18 8.00
N VAL A 24 -6.22 2.49 7.82
CA VAL A 24 -5.67 3.80 8.20
C VAL A 24 -6.35 4.92 7.39
N TRP A 25 -6.59 4.73 6.09
CA TRP A 25 -7.32 5.69 5.26
C TRP A 25 -8.75 5.94 5.76
N LEU A 26 -9.47 4.91 6.20
CA LEU A 26 -10.82 5.06 6.77
C LEU A 26 -10.82 5.82 8.09
N VAL A 27 -9.89 5.50 8.98
CA VAL A 27 -9.89 5.98 10.37
C VAL A 27 -9.30 7.38 10.51
N PHE A 28 -8.28 7.73 9.69
CA PHE A 28 -7.52 8.98 9.79
C PHE A 28 -8.02 10.06 8.83
N ASN A 29 -9.24 9.96 8.31
CA ASN A 29 -9.79 10.96 7.40
C ASN A 29 -9.88 12.33 8.08
N PRO A 30 -9.16 13.36 7.57
CA PRO A 30 -9.11 14.68 8.21
C PRO A 30 -10.46 15.40 8.28
N ALA A 31 -11.43 15.02 7.46
CA ALA A 31 -12.75 15.64 7.44
C ALA A 31 -13.57 15.43 8.73
N HIS A 32 -13.20 14.44 9.55
CA HIS A 32 -13.97 14.00 10.71
C HIS A 32 -13.25 14.20 12.05
N LEU A 33 -12.03 14.77 12.05
CA LEU A 33 -11.18 14.84 13.23
C LEU A 33 -10.80 16.28 13.57
N ASP A 34 -11.08 16.71 14.81
CA ASP A 34 -10.50 17.91 15.38
C ASP A 34 -9.00 17.74 15.71
N ALA A 35 -8.36 18.82 16.14
CA ALA A 35 -6.93 18.87 16.40
C ALA A 35 -6.50 17.83 17.46
N SER A 36 -7.18 17.79 18.59
CA SER A 36 -6.83 16.93 19.73
C SER A 36 -6.97 15.46 19.37
N HIS A 37 -8.13 15.07 18.81
CA HIS A 37 -8.39 13.69 18.39
C HIS A 37 -7.46 13.24 17.26
N SER A 38 -7.16 14.12 16.30
CA SER A 38 -6.23 13.83 15.21
C SER A 38 -4.83 13.49 15.73
N ILE A 39 -4.31 14.30 16.68
CA ILE A 39 -2.98 14.09 17.26
C ILE A 39 -2.94 12.79 18.07
N ILE A 40 -3.91 12.56 18.95
CA ILE A 40 -3.98 11.36 19.78
C ILE A 40 -4.02 10.11 18.91
N LEU A 41 -4.92 10.09 17.92
CA LEU A 41 -5.11 8.95 17.02
C LEU A 41 -3.84 8.67 16.22
N GLN A 42 -3.20 9.71 15.67
CA GLN A 42 -1.96 9.55 14.92
C GLN A 42 -0.81 9.04 15.81
N GLN A 43 -0.68 9.54 17.04
CA GLN A 43 0.33 9.05 18.00
C GLN A 43 0.10 7.58 18.36
N GLN A 44 -1.15 7.17 18.59
CA GLN A 44 -1.48 5.76 18.82
C GLN A 44 -1.14 4.90 17.60
N GLY A 45 -1.53 5.33 16.41
CA GLY A 45 -1.19 4.66 15.15
C GLY A 45 0.32 4.51 14.97
N ILE A 46 1.11 5.55 15.27
CA ILE A 46 2.57 5.50 15.22
C ILE A 46 3.11 4.45 16.19
N ARG A 47 2.64 4.42 17.43
CA ARG A 47 3.11 3.45 18.45
C ARG A 47 2.83 2.01 18.04
N THR A 48 1.64 1.75 17.50
CA THR A 48 1.18 0.38 17.17
C THR A 48 1.72 -0.10 15.82
N LEU A 49 1.71 0.76 14.79
CA LEU A 49 1.97 0.35 13.41
C LEU A 49 3.44 0.52 12.99
N HIS A 50 4.19 1.40 13.66
CA HIS A 50 5.56 1.73 13.27
C HIS A 50 6.51 0.52 13.22
N PRO A 51 6.49 -0.44 14.18
CA PRO A 51 7.37 -1.60 14.08
C PRO A 51 6.85 -2.65 13.08
N THR A 52 5.53 -2.82 12.97
CA THR A 52 4.92 -3.93 12.21
C THR A 52 4.78 -3.64 10.71
N MET A 53 4.43 -2.41 10.33
CA MET A 53 4.21 -2.06 8.92
C MET A 53 5.46 -2.14 8.03
N PRO A 54 6.63 -1.61 8.45
CA PRO A 54 7.86 -1.77 7.68
C PRO A 54 8.28 -3.22 7.50
N LEU A 55 8.14 -4.05 8.56
CA LEU A 55 8.45 -5.47 8.49
C LEU A 55 7.51 -6.20 7.51
N LEU A 56 6.20 -5.95 7.62
CA LEU A 56 5.21 -6.52 6.72
C LEU A 56 5.47 -6.11 5.27
N GLY A 57 5.79 -4.83 5.03
CA GLY A 57 6.15 -4.32 3.71
C GLY A 57 7.40 -5.00 3.14
N ALA A 58 8.46 -5.13 3.94
CA ALA A 58 9.69 -5.79 3.52
C ALA A 58 9.45 -7.28 3.17
N LEU A 59 8.69 -8.00 4.00
CA LEU A 59 8.31 -9.40 3.73
C LEU A 59 7.47 -9.52 2.46
N THR A 60 6.52 -8.62 2.24
CA THR A 60 5.70 -8.59 1.03
C THR A 60 6.56 -8.39 -0.22
N ILE A 61 7.48 -7.43 -0.20
CA ILE A 61 8.41 -7.19 -1.32
C ILE A 61 9.28 -8.44 -1.56
N LEU A 62 9.84 -9.03 -0.51
CA LEU A 62 10.68 -10.22 -0.61
C LEU A 62 9.91 -11.40 -1.25
N MET A 63 8.69 -11.66 -0.80
CA MET A 63 7.85 -12.73 -1.37
C MET A 63 7.43 -12.43 -2.81
N THR A 64 7.19 -11.17 -3.15
CA THR A 64 6.89 -10.77 -4.53
C THR A 64 8.08 -11.01 -5.47
N VAL A 65 9.29 -10.67 -5.03
CA VAL A 65 10.53 -10.94 -5.78
C VAL A 65 10.76 -12.45 -5.91
N ALA A 66 10.58 -13.23 -4.85
CA ALA A 66 10.67 -14.67 -4.90
C ALA A 66 9.66 -15.28 -5.89
N SER A 67 8.40 -14.79 -5.88
CA SER A 67 7.38 -15.20 -6.86
C SER A 67 7.79 -14.86 -8.30
N ALA A 68 8.42 -13.69 -8.53
CA ALA A 68 8.89 -13.28 -9.85
C ALA A 68 10.02 -14.20 -10.36
N VAL A 69 10.97 -14.54 -9.50
CA VAL A 69 12.07 -15.48 -9.83
C VAL A 69 11.53 -16.87 -10.18
N LEU A 70 10.56 -17.35 -9.40
CA LEU A 70 9.90 -18.64 -9.66
C LEU A 70 9.02 -18.64 -10.93
N ALA A 71 8.63 -17.45 -11.41
CA ALA A 71 7.83 -17.28 -12.61
C ALA A 71 8.63 -17.04 -13.90
N ARG A 72 9.97 -17.21 -13.88
CA ARG A 72 10.88 -16.87 -14.99
C ARG A 72 10.53 -17.51 -16.34
N GLU A 73 9.91 -18.67 -16.36
CA GLU A 73 9.46 -19.37 -17.56
C GLU A 73 8.22 -18.69 -18.21
N ASN A 74 7.43 -17.96 -17.43
CA ASN A 74 6.27 -17.21 -17.90
C ASN A 74 6.58 -15.70 -17.89
N LYS A 75 7.06 -15.17 -19.01
CA LYS A 75 7.51 -13.77 -19.16
C LYS A 75 6.45 -12.75 -18.78
N MET A 76 5.19 -12.98 -19.14
CA MET A 76 4.09 -12.08 -18.81
C MET A 76 3.86 -12.04 -17.31
N ARG A 77 3.75 -13.20 -16.66
CA ARG A 77 3.57 -13.29 -15.21
C ARG A 77 4.76 -12.66 -14.47
N MET A 78 5.98 -12.94 -14.91
CA MET A 78 7.19 -12.34 -14.35
C MET A 78 7.14 -10.81 -14.43
N SER A 79 6.77 -10.23 -15.59
CA SER A 79 6.67 -8.78 -15.74
C SER A 79 5.62 -8.15 -14.81
N LEU A 80 4.46 -8.80 -14.63
CA LEU A 80 3.45 -8.35 -13.68
C LEU A 80 3.95 -8.36 -12.23
N LEU A 81 4.67 -9.39 -11.84
CA LEU A 81 5.27 -9.51 -10.49
C LEU A 81 6.38 -8.47 -10.26
N ILE A 82 7.20 -8.19 -11.28
CA ILE A 82 8.19 -7.11 -11.22
C ILE A 82 7.49 -5.74 -11.05
N GLY A 83 6.44 -5.46 -11.83
CA GLY A 83 5.64 -4.25 -11.68
C GLY A 83 5.02 -4.14 -10.28
N THR A 84 4.52 -5.25 -9.73
CA THR A 84 4.02 -5.34 -8.35
C THR A 84 5.11 -4.97 -7.33
N ALA A 85 6.30 -5.55 -7.46
CA ALA A 85 7.42 -5.26 -6.55
C ALA A 85 7.81 -3.78 -6.60
N ILE A 86 7.89 -3.19 -7.80
CA ILE A 86 8.18 -1.76 -7.97
C ILE A 86 7.13 -0.90 -7.24
N LEU A 87 5.84 -1.20 -7.38
CA LEU A 87 4.76 -0.44 -6.73
C LEU A 87 4.81 -0.56 -5.20
N PHE A 88 5.12 -1.73 -4.65
CA PHE A 88 5.31 -1.89 -3.21
C PHE A 88 6.58 -1.17 -2.71
N ILE A 89 7.65 -1.16 -3.49
CA ILE A 89 8.87 -0.37 -3.18
C ILE A 89 8.52 1.12 -3.17
N ILE A 90 7.81 1.64 -4.16
CA ILE A 90 7.35 3.05 -4.20
C ILE A 90 6.53 3.38 -2.95
N SER A 91 5.57 2.54 -2.57
CA SER A 91 4.80 2.69 -1.34
C SER A 91 5.68 2.75 -0.09
N GLY A 92 6.71 1.89 -0.02
CA GLY A 92 7.71 1.89 1.04
C GLY A 92 8.57 3.15 1.08
N LEU A 93 9.01 3.66 -0.08
CA LEU A 93 9.78 4.90 -0.20
C LEU A 93 8.96 6.11 0.24
N ILE A 94 7.68 6.21 -0.19
CA ILE A 94 6.76 7.25 0.28
C ILE A 94 6.64 7.20 1.81
N THR A 95 6.47 6.01 2.38
CA THR A 95 6.43 5.84 3.83
C THR A 95 7.69 6.36 4.49
N ARG A 96 8.87 5.95 3.99
CA ARG A 96 10.19 6.27 4.61
C ARG A 96 10.53 7.74 4.52
N PHE A 97 10.30 8.37 3.37
CA PHE A 97 10.80 9.72 3.09
C PHE A 97 9.76 10.82 3.27
N ALA A 98 8.47 10.48 3.26
CA ALA A 98 7.40 11.46 3.42
C ALA A 98 6.60 11.28 4.73
N ASN A 99 6.00 10.12 4.99
CA ASN A 99 5.17 9.94 6.18
C ASN A 99 5.99 9.84 7.49
N MET A 100 7.15 9.13 7.48
CA MET A 100 7.93 8.94 8.70
C MET A 100 8.53 10.24 9.27
N PRO A 101 9.05 11.21 8.49
CA PRO A 101 9.48 12.49 9.02
C PRO A 101 8.35 13.25 9.72
N ILE A 102 7.15 13.29 9.13
CA ILE A 102 5.97 13.92 9.74
C ILE A 102 5.59 13.19 11.03
N ASN A 103 5.60 11.85 11.03
CA ASN A 103 5.33 11.05 12.22
C ASN A 103 6.33 11.36 13.37
N ALA A 104 7.60 11.63 13.04
CA ALA A 104 8.61 11.99 14.04
C ALA A 104 8.27 13.32 14.72
N ILE A 105 7.77 14.31 13.96
CA ILE A 105 7.33 15.61 14.48
C ILE A 105 6.09 15.43 15.36
N VAL A 106 5.04 14.76 14.84
CA VAL A 106 3.75 14.58 15.55
C VAL A 106 3.91 13.81 16.86
N ARG A 107 4.88 12.90 16.93
CA ARG A 107 5.17 12.13 18.15
C ARG A 107 5.48 13.00 19.37
N GLY A 108 6.08 14.18 19.16
CA GLY A 108 6.42 15.14 20.19
C GLY A 108 5.33 16.15 20.54
N TRP A 109 4.19 16.13 19.86
CA TRP A 109 3.13 17.13 20.08
C TRP A 109 2.32 16.85 21.35
N ASN A 110 1.84 17.96 21.98
CA ASN A 110 0.85 17.91 23.04
C ASN A 110 -0.54 18.07 22.43
N SER A 111 -1.42 17.10 22.62
CA SER A 111 -2.79 17.13 22.07
C SER A 111 -3.69 18.22 22.71
N ALA A 112 -3.37 18.66 23.93
CA ALA A 112 -4.11 19.75 24.60
C ALA A 112 -3.72 21.14 24.07
N THR A 113 -2.52 21.28 23.50
CA THR A 113 -1.98 22.52 22.95
C THR A 113 -1.40 22.27 21.56
N PRO A 114 -2.24 22.04 20.53
CA PRO A 114 -1.78 21.79 19.18
C PRO A 114 -0.97 22.98 18.65
N PRO A 115 0.13 22.73 17.91
CA PRO A 115 0.88 23.84 17.28
C PRO A 115 0.08 24.47 16.14
N ASP A 116 0.32 25.73 15.83
CA ASP A 116 -0.43 26.47 14.80
C ASP A 116 -0.41 25.83 13.42
N ASN A 117 0.66 25.13 13.08
CA ASN A 117 0.85 24.47 11.79
C ASN A 117 0.35 23.02 11.72
N TRP A 118 -0.42 22.55 12.73
CA TRP A 118 -0.86 21.14 12.80
C TRP A 118 -1.68 20.70 11.58
N THR A 119 -2.54 21.57 11.05
CA THR A 119 -3.38 21.28 9.87
C THR A 119 -2.53 21.04 8.62
N ALA A 120 -1.52 21.87 8.39
CA ALA A 120 -0.64 21.75 7.23
C ALA A 120 0.13 20.42 7.24
N LEU A 121 0.62 19.99 8.41
CA LEU A 121 1.34 18.71 8.55
C LEU A 121 0.39 17.51 8.46
N ARG A 122 -0.83 17.60 9.05
CA ARG A 122 -1.88 16.60 8.90
C ARG A 122 -2.23 16.37 7.43
N ASP A 123 -2.48 17.45 6.68
CA ASP A 123 -2.90 17.39 5.29
C ASP A 123 -1.77 16.91 4.38
N ALA A 124 -0.53 17.30 4.65
CA ALA A 124 0.64 16.77 3.97
C ALA A 124 0.78 15.26 4.21
N TRP A 125 0.67 14.82 5.48
CA TRP A 125 0.72 13.40 5.83
C TRP A 125 -0.39 12.60 5.13
N TRP A 126 -1.61 13.16 5.07
CA TRP A 126 -2.76 12.55 4.43
C TRP A 126 -2.55 12.35 2.93
N ARG A 127 -2.08 13.38 2.22
CA ARG A 127 -1.76 13.27 0.78
C ARG A 127 -0.74 12.17 0.51
N TRP A 128 0.33 12.12 1.29
CA TRP A 128 1.33 11.07 1.15
C TRP A 128 0.77 9.68 1.50
N HIS A 129 -0.15 9.61 2.46
CA HIS A 129 -0.83 8.36 2.79
C HIS A 129 -1.71 7.88 1.64
N CYS A 130 -2.49 8.76 1.00
CA CYS A 130 -3.29 8.43 -0.18
C CYS A 130 -2.42 7.92 -1.33
N LEU A 131 -1.28 8.57 -1.60
CA LEU A 131 -0.31 8.13 -2.62
C LEU A 131 0.23 6.72 -2.35
N ARG A 132 0.68 6.46 -1.13
CA ARG A 132 1.20 5.14 -0.78
C ARG A 132 0.12 4.05 -0.81
N LEU A 133 -1.10 4.36 -0.39
CA LEU A 133 -2.24 3.44 -0.49
C LEU A 133 -2.56 3.14 -1.96
N GLY A 134 -2.64 4.17 -2.80
CA GLY A 134 -2.88 4.01 -4.23
C GLY A 134 -1.84 3.14 -4.91
N SER A 135 -0.55 3.37 -4.60
CA SER A 135 0.54 2.52 -5.08
C SER A 135 0.39 1.07 -4.58
N GLY A 136 0.04 0.88 -3.30
CA GLY A 136 -0.21 -0.44 -2.72
C GLY A 136 -1.37 -1.17 -3.37
N LEU A 137 -2.50 -0.48 -3.58
CA LEU A 137 -3.68 -1.02 -4.27
C LEU A 137 -3.37 -1.43 -5.72
N ALA A 138 -2.65 -0.57 -6.46
CA ALA A 138 -2.22 -0.88 -7.82
C ALA A 138 -1.31 -2.12 -7.84
N GLY A 139 -0.37 -2.23 -6.88
CA GLY A 139 0.47 -3.42 -6.71
C GLY A 139 -0.35 -4.68 -6.41
N LEU A 140 -1.34 -4.59 -5.53
CA LEU A 140 -2.21 -5.72 -5.21
C LEU A 140 -3.04 -6.16 -6.43
N VAL A 141 -3.55 -5.23 -7.22
CA VAL A 141 -4.27 -5.54 -8.47
C VAL A 141 -3.36 -6.29 -9.46
N LEU A 142 -2.13 -5.80 -9.68
CA LEU A 142 -1.17 -6.50 -10.53
C LEU A 142 -0.83 -7.90 -10.01
N LEU A 143 -0.70 -8.06 -8.69
CA LEU A 143 -0.45 -9.36 -8.07
C LEU A 143 -1.61 -10.34 -8.28
N LEU A 144 -2.86 -9.87 -8.16
CA LEU A 144 -4.05 -10.67 -8.46
C LEU A 144 -4.08 -11.11 -9.92
N ILE A 145 -3.81 -10.20 -10.86
CA ILE A 145 -3.70 -10.51 -12.29
C ILE A 145 -2.60 -11.56 -12.53
N ALA A 146 -1.42 -11.39 -11.92
CA ALA A 146 -0.32 -12.35 -12.03
C ALA A 146 -0.68 -13.72 -11.47
N SER A 147 -1.52 -13.79 -10.44
CA SER A 147 -2.01 -15.04 -9.85
C SER A 147 -2.99 -15.76 -10.79
N LEU A 148 -3.84 -15.02 -11.48
CA LEU A 148 -4.76 -15.55 -12.50
C LEU A 148 -4.01 -15.98 -13.76
N ALA A 149 -2.93 -15.32 -14.12
CA ALA A 149 -2.08 -15.64 -15.28
C ALA A 149 -1.35 -17.00 -15.19
N ARG A 150 -1.50 -17.73 -14.10
CA ARG A 150 -1.09 -19.15 -13.96
C ARG A 150 -1.96 -20.14 -14.74
N ARG A 151 -3.17 -19.73 -15.09
CA ARG A 151 -4.17 -20.61 -15.73
C ARG A 151 -4.05 -20.59 -17.25
N PRO A 152 -4.62 -21.59 -17.99
CA PRO A 152 -4.60 -21.61 -19.45
C PRO A 152 -5.17 -20.34 -20.08
N SER A 153 -4.73 -20.03 -21.29
CA SER A 153 -4.90 -18.75 -22.01
C SER A 153 -6.33 -18.15 -22.08
N SER A 154 -7.36 -18.99 -22.07
CA SER A 154 -8.76 -18.53 -22.16
C SER A 154 -9.24 -17.74 -20.93
N ILE A 155 -8.84 -18.15 -19.73
CA ILE A 155 -9.21 -17.46 -18.46
C ILE A 155 -8.37 -16.20 -18.29
N GLN A 156 -7.17 -16.20 -18.81
CA GLN A 156 -6.22 -15.09 -18.76
C GLN A 156 -6.71 -13.86 -19.52
N SER A 157 -7.23 -14.03 -20.74
CA SER A 157 -7.79 -12.95 -21.54
C SER A 157 -9.00 -12.29 -20.88
N ALA A 158 -9.89 -13.11 -20.27
CA ALA A 158 -11.04 -12.61 -19.54
C ALA A 158 -10.65 -11.81 -18.29
N ALA A 159 -9.65 -12.29 -17.52
CA ALA A 159 -9.19 -11.59 -16.31
C ALA A 159 -8.56 -10.22 -16.64
N ILE A 160 -7.76 -10.13 -17.70
CA ILE A 160 -7.15 -8.85 -18.14
C ILE A 160 -8.23 -7.88 -18.61
N ALA A 161 -9.23 -8.35 -19.36
CA ALA A 161 -10.34 -7.53 -19.85
C ALA A 161 -11.18 -6.91 -18.71
N VAL A 162 -11.35 -7.63 -17.60
CA VAL A 162 -12.08 -7.14 -16.41
C VAL A 162 -11.23 -6.22 -15.55
N CYS A 163 -9.94 -6.55 -15.36
CA CYS A 163 -9.08 -5.79 -14.43
C CYS A 163 -8.56 -4.46 -15.02
N ARG A 164 -8.41 -4.36 -16.34
CA ARG A 164 -7.91 -3.15 -17.00
C ARG A 164 -8.79 -1.90 -16.73
N PRO A 165 -10.12 -1.92 -16.95
CA PRO A 165 -10.96 -0.76 -16.65
C PRO A 165 -11.02 -0.43 -15.16
N LEU A 166 -10.94 -1.42 -14.27
CA LEU A 166 -10.89 -1.18 -12.82
C LEU A 166 -9.59 -0.48 -12.41
N PHE A 167 -8.45 -0.89 -12.98
CA PHE A 167 -7.16 -0.26 -12.75
C PHE A 167 -7.16 1.20 -13.24
N ASP A 168 -7.67 1.45 -14.46
CA ASP A 168 -7.75 2.78 -15.03
C ASP A 168 -8.68 3.71 -14.22
N ALA A 169 -9.80 3.17 -13.69
CA ALA A 169 -10.70 3.90 -12.82
C ALA A 169 -10.04 4.23 -11.47
N LEU A 170 -9.36 3.27 -10.86
CA LEU A 170 -8.63 3.46 -9.60
C LEU A 170 -7.56 4.54 -9.75
N MET A 171 -6.75 4.47 -10.82
CA MET A 171 -5.69 5.46 -11.09
C MET A 171 -6.26 6.85 -11.32
N ARG A 172 -7.38 7.00 -12.03
CA ARG A 172 -8.08 8.27 -12.19
C ARG A 172 -8.60 8.82 -10.85
N THR A 173 -9.20 7.97 -10.02
CA THR A 173 -9.72 8.39 -8.71
C THR A 173 -8.59 8.86 -7.80
N ILE A 174 -7.44 8.17 -7.80
CA ILE A 174 -6.25 8.59 -7.04
C ILE A 174 -5.74 9.94 -7.54
N CYS A 175 -5.69 10.14 -8.87
CA CYS A 175 -5.25 11.41 -9.46
C CYS A 175 -6.19 12.59 -9.14
N LEU A 176 -7.48 12.35 -8.89
CA LEU A 176 -8.45 13.37 -8.50
C LEU A 176 -8.42 13.68 -6.99
N LEU A 177 -7.87 12.78 -6.16
CA LEU A 177 -7.74 12.95 -4.71
C LEU A 177 -6.41 13.61 -4.30
N LEU A 178 -5.52 13.85 -5.25
CA LEU A 178 -4.23 14.55 -5.10
C LEU A 178 -4.29 15.99 -5.58
#